data_3b1ae77f178d1e5448c664f8f046cb62
#
_entry.id   3b1ae77f178d1e5448c664f8f046cb62
#
_cell.length_a   1.000
_cell.length_b   1.000
_cell.length_c   1.000
_cell.angle_alpha   90.00
_cell.angle_beta   90.00
_cell.angle_gamma   90.00
#
_symmetry.space_group_name_H-M   'P 1'
#
loop_
_entity.id
_entity.type
_entity.pdbx_description
1 polymer ?
#
loop_
_entity_poly.entity_id
_entity_poly.type
_entity_poly.pdbx_seq_one_letter_code
_entity_poly.pdbx_strand_id
1 'polypeptide(L)'
;MQFISEQRLDDGVLEREFTIGEIRGILWTPESAATPTPLILLGQIAGPNGGLRSPRLVARARHTVAEGFAATTIEFPGSGDRPGPAVTDQARTDLRKALQAGKPVTDDIVDRLILPLLDQAVPDWQATLDALLELPDIGGPVGFSGGVISIPVRLAAIDPRITSAVLFAGSYVPRSIIEQARQVTIPLHVLLQWDDEGNDRQMALDLFDAFGSKEKTLHANMGGHTGVPQFAGEEANRFFARHLK
;
A
#
# COMPACT_ATOMS: atom_id res chain seq x y z
N MET A 1 -17.70 8.51 9.38
CA MET A 1 -16.83 7.48 9.99
C MET A 1 -17.33 7.18 11.40
N GLN A 2 -17.26 5.92 11.85
CA GLN A 2 -17.62 5.49 13.19
C GLN A 2 -16.48 4.64 13.77
N PHE A 3 -15.99 4.99 14.96
CA PHE A 3 -15.10 4.11 15.71
C PHE A 3 -15.92 3.00 16.39
N ILE A 4 -15.46 1.75 16.27
CA ILE A 4 -16.12 0.55 16.82
C ILE A 4 -15.36 -0.03 18.01
N SER A 5 -14.05 0.24 18.10
CA SER A 5 -13.24 -0.10 19.28
C SER A 5 -12.08 0.88 19.43
N GLU A 6 -11.59 1.00 20.66
CA GLU A 6 -10.39 1.76 21.01
C GLU A 6 -9.60 0.97 22.06
N GLN A 7 -8.31 0.81 21.82
CA GLN A 7 -7.40 0.12 22.73
C GLN A 7 -6.07 0.87 22.83
N ARG A 8 -5.59 1.06 24.05
CA ARG A 8 -4.22 1.52 24.31
C ARG A 8 -3.30 0.31 24.40
N LEU A 9 -2.21 0.36 23.66
CA LEU A 9 -1.19 -0.68 23.65
C LEU A 9 -0.02 -0.27 24.57
N ASP A 10 0.72 -1.26 25.09
CA ASP A 10 1.79 -1.05 26.07
C ASP A 10 2.96 -0.18 25.57
N ASP A 11 3.07 0.01 24.25
CA ASP A 11 4.12 0.81 23.60
C ASP A 11 3.72 2.27 23.31
N GLY A 12 2.64 2.76 23.94
CA GLY A 12 2.17 4.14 23.78
C GLY A 12 1.44 4.40 22.46
N VAL A 13 0.89 3.35 21.86
CA VAL A 13 0.08 3.38 20.66
C VAL A 13 -1.40 3.32 21.02
N LEU A 14 -2.19 4.25 20.48
CA LEU A 14 -3.65 4.18 20.50
C LEU A 14 -4.13 3.52 19.21
N GLU A 15 -4.74 2.34 19.33
CA GLU A 15 -5.33 1.60 18.23
C GLU A 15 -6.85 1.81 18.21
N ARG A 16 -7.41 2.26 17.09
CA ARG A 16 -8.84 2.51 16.90
C ARG A 16 -9.34 1.76 15.66
N GLU A 17 -10.25 0.83 15.84
CA GLU A 17 -10.97 0.25 14.69
C GLU A 17 -12.10 1.19 14.27
N PHE A 18 -12.30 1.32 12.97
CA PHE A 18 -13.35 2.17 12.42
C PHE A 18 -14.08 1.53 11.25
N THR A 19 -15.26 2.09 10.94
CA THR A 19 -16.00 1.82 9.70
C THR A 19 -16.37 3.12 8.99
N ILE A 20 -16.36 3.07 7.65
CA ILE A 20 -16.86 4.11 6.75
C ILE A 20 -17.76 3.39 5.74
N GLY A 21 -19.09 3.42 6.00
CA GLY A 21 -20.00 2.52 5.30
C GLY A 21 -19.60 1.06 5.51
N GLU A 22 -19.33 0.35 4.43
CA GLU A 22 -18.87 -1.05 4.46
C GLU A 22 -17.34 -1.20 4.60
N ILE A 23 -16.59 -0.10 4.52
CA ILE A 23 -15.13 -0.12 4.65
C ILE A 23 -14.75 -0.26 6.12
N ARG A 24 -14.05 -1.33 6.47
CA ARG A 24 -13.46 -1.52 7.80
C ARG A 24 -11.99 -1.11 7.75
N GLY A 25 -11.51 -0.49 8.84
CA GLY A 25 -10.12 -0.10 8.95
C GLY A 25 -9.62 -0.03 10.38
N ILE A 26 -8.31 0.16 10.52
CA ILE A 26 -7.65 0.41 11.80
C ILE A 26 -6.78 1.66 11.65
N LEU A 27 -6.89 2.54 12.62
CA LEU A 27 -6.05 3.72 12.79
C LEU A 27 -5.18 3.52 14.03
N TRP A 28 -3.87 3.69 13.88
CA TRP A 28 -2.89 3.72 14.96
C TRP A 28 -2.30 5.12 15.06
N THR A 29 -2.32 5.67 16.26
CA THR A 29 -1.76 7.00 16.55
C THR A 29 -0.86 6.96 17.78
N PRO A 30 0.13 7.86 17.92
CA PRO A 30 0.79 8.07 19.20
C PRO A 30 -0.24 8.50 20.25
N GLU A 31 -0.16 7.92 21.45
CA GLU A 31 -1.08 8.27 22.57
C GLU A 31 -0.94 9.75 23.00
N SER A 32 0.23 10.33 22.83
CA SER A 32 0.55 11.68 23.29
C SER A 32 1.14 12.55 22.16
N ALA A 33 0.38 12.73 21.07
CA ALA A 33 0.77 13.70 20.05
C ALA A 33 0.40 15.13 20.49
N ALA A 34 1.38 16.04 20.52
CA ALA A 34 1.15 17.45 20.86
C ALA A 34 0.57 18.28 19.70
N THR A 35 0.59 17.78 18.50
CA THR A 35 0.15 18.41 17.24
C THR A 35 -0.50 17.37 16.33
N PRO A 36 -1.32 17.78 15.35
CA PRO A 36 -1.82 16.86 14.33
C PRO A 36 -0.67 16.07 13.69
N THR A 37 -0.86 14.77 13.59
CA THR A 37 0.19 13.82 13.21
C THR A 37 0.09 13.50 11.71
N PRO A 38 1.19 13.58 10.92
CA PRO A 38 1.18 13.17 9.52
C PRO A 38 0.76 11.71 9.36
N LEU A 39 -0.02 11.41 8.31
CA LEU A 39 -0.65 10.11 8.12
C LEU A 39 0.10 9.26 7.09
N ILE A 40 0.31 7.98 7.39
CA ILE A 40 0.81 6.98 6.45
C ILE A 40 -0.26 5.92 6.21
N LEU A 41 -0.67 5.78 4.95
CA LEU A 41 -1.56 4.72 4.48
C LEU A 41 -0.75 3.44 4.29
N LEU A 42 -1.10 2.38 4.99
CA LEU A 42 -0.43 1.09 4.92
C LEU A 42 -1.22 0.14 4.01
N GLY A 43 -0.73 -0.05 2.80
CA GLY A 43 -1.31 -0.99 1.86
C GLY A 43 -1.18 -2.44 2.34
N GLN A 44 -2.23 -3.21 2.12
CA GLN A 44 -2.27 -4.64 2.42
C GLN A 44 -1.86 -5.48 1.22
N ILE A 45 -1.48 -6.73 1.50
CA ILE A 45 -1.32 -7.77 0.47
C ILE A 45 -2.69 -8.34 0.10
N ALA A 46 -2.87 -8.63 -1.19
CA ALA A 46 -4.08 -9.30 -1.66
C ALA A 46 -4.07 -10.79 -1.29
N GLY A 47 -5.25 -11.35 -0.99
CA GLY A 47 -5.43 -12.79 -0.78
C GLY A 47 -5.64 -13.21 0.67
N PRO A 48 -5.70 -14.54 0.92
CA PRO A 48 -6.12 -15.10 2.21
C PRO A 48 -5.15 -14.81 3.38
N ASN A 49 -3.91 -14.46 3.08
CA ASN A 49 -2.92 -14.06 4.08
C ASN A 49 -2.94 -12.55 4.37
N GLY A 50 -3.77 -11.78 3.64
CA GLY A 50 -4.08 -10.38 3.91
C GLY A 50 -5.05 -10.26 5.08
N GLY A 51 -5.21 -9.06 5.57
CA GLY A 51 -6.16 -8.75 6.62
C GLY A 51 -5.65 -7.65 7.55
N LEU A 52 -6.60 -6.98 8.17
CA LEU A 52 -6.35 -5.81 9.03
C LEU A 52 -5.37 -6.10 10.18
N ARG A 53 -5.35 -7.35 10.66
CA ARG A 53 -4.52 -7.77 11.80
C ARG A 53 -3.41 -8.74 11.43
N SER A 54 -2.96 -8.75 10.16
CA SER A 54 -1.82 -9.57 9.81
C SER A 54 -0.58 -9.12 10.62
N PRO A 55 0.21 -10.05 11.20
CA PRO A 55 1.31 -9.69 12.11
C PRO A 55 2.32 -8.72 11.49
N ARG A 56 2.61 -8.88 10.19
CA ARG A 56 3.54 -8.02 9.46
C ARG A 56 2.99 -6.60 9.31
N LEU A 57 1.68 -6.44 9.07
CA LEU A 57 1.04 -5.14 8.93
C LEU A 57 1.00 -4.41 10.28
N VAL A 58 0.60 -5.11 11.35
CA VAL A 58 0.58 -4.55 12.72
C VAL A 58 1.98 -4.12 13.15
N ALA A 59 3.01 -4.95 12.89
CA ALA A 59 4.39 -4.59 13.19
C ALA A 59 4.85 -3.32 12.44
N ARG A 60 4.48 -3.19 11.16
CA ARG A 60 4.75 -1.97 10.37
C ARG A 60 4.03 -0.76 10.96
N ALA A 61 2.74 -0.89 11.31
CA ALA A 61 1.96 0.19 11.90
C ALA A 61 2.59 0.68 13.22
N ARG A 62 2.92 -0.23 14.14
CA ARG A 62 3.57 0.12 15.42
C ARG A 62 4.92 0.80 15.22
N HIS A 63 5.73 0.30 14.28
CA HIS A 63 7.01 0.92 13.93
C HIS A 63 6.83 2.33 13.35
N THR A 64 5.83 2.52 12.49
CA THR A 64 5.47 3.83 11.92
C THR A 64 5.03 4.81 13.02
N VAL A 65 4.23 4.36 13.98
CA VAL A 65 3.79 5.19 15.11
C VAL A 65 4.93 5.54 16.06
N ALA A 66 5.84 4.60 16.32
CA ALA A 66 7.04 4.86 17.13
C ALA A 66 7.93 5.97 16.54
N GLU A 67 7.89 6.16 15.22
CA GLU A 67 8.56 7.26 14.53
C GLU A 67 7.73 8.56 14.51
N GLY A 68 6.60 8.61 15.21
CA GLY A 68 5.78 9.81 15.38
C GLY A 68 4.87 10.12 14.19
N PHE A 69 4.42 9.12 13.45
CA PHE A 69 3.39 9.22 12.43
C PHE A 69 2.09 8.57 12.90
N ALA A 70 0.96 8.98 12.33
CA ALA A 70 -0.24 8.16 12.34
C ALA A 70 -0.15 7.11 11.22
N ALA A 71 -0.68 5.93 11.46
CA ALA A 71 -0.74 4.87 10.46
C ALA A 71 -2.18 4.36 10.32
N THR A 72 -2.62 4.08 9.11
CA THR A 72 -3.95 3.47 8.89
C THR A 72 -3.89 2.40 7.82
N THR A 73 -4.78 1.44 7.96
CA THR A 73 -5.07 0.46 6.91
C THR A 73 -6.56 0.24 6.81
N ILE A 74 -7.02 -0.16 5.63
CA ILE A 74 -8.43 -0.55 5.39
C ILE A 74 -8.50 -1.96 4.83
N GLU A 75 -9.63 -2.63 5.03
CA GLU A 75 -9.84 -3.98 4.52
C GLU A 75 -9.82 -3.99 3.00
N PHE A 76 -8.87 -4.74 2.45
CA PHE A 76 -8.66 -4.81 1.00
C PHE A 76 -9.74 -5.67 0.33
N PRO A 77 -10.26 -5.31 -0.87
CA PRO A 77 -11.17 -6.15 -1.63
C PRO A 77 -10.61 -7.56 -1.86
N GLY A 78 -11.35 -8.58 -1.43
CA GLY A 78 -10.91 -9.99 -1.49
C GLY A 78 -9.94 -10.42 -0.39
N SER A 79 -9.84 -9.67 0.72
CA SER A 79 -9.14 -10.07 1.93
C SER A 79 -10.08 -10.11 3.14
N GLY A 80 -9.74 -10.92 4.16
CA GLY A 80 -10.61 -11.12 5.32
C GLY A 80 -11.98 -11.62 4.92
N ASP A 81 -13.02 -11.00 5.46
CA ASP A 81 -14.42 -11.31 5.15
C ASP A 81 -14.97 -10.51 3.96
N ARG A 82 -14.20 -9.58 3.41
CA ARG A 82 -14.62 -8.73 2.31
C ARG A 82 -14.54 -9.47 0.97
N PRO A 83 -15.65 -9.61 0.23
CA PRO A 83 -15.62 -10.24 -1.09
C PRO A 83 -14.78 -9.42 -2.06
N GLY A 84 -14.00 -10.12 -2.89
CA GLY A 84 -13.32 -9.52 -4.03
C GLY A 84 -14.15 -9.55 -5.31
N PRO A 85 -13.73 -8.84 -6.35
CA PRO A 85 -14.36 -8.95 -7.67
C PRO A 85 -14.26 -10.38 -8.20
N ALA A 86 -15.39 -11.00 -8.59
CA ALA A 86 -15.41 -12.40 -9.03
C ALA A 86 -14.47 -12.69 -10.20
N VAL A 87 -14.26 -11.71 -11.09
CA VAL A 87 -13.34 -11.84 -12.24
C VAL A 87 -11.88 -12.06 -11.81
N THR A 88 -11.47 -11.57 -10.64
CA THR A 88 -10.09 -11.71 -10.15
C THR A 88 -9.76 -13.16 -9.76
N ASP A 89 -10.72 -13.96 -9.35
CA ASP A 89 -10.48 -15.36 -8.98
C ASP A 89 -10.16 -16.21 -10.21
N GLN A 90 -10.87 -15.97 -11.33
CA GLN A 90 -10.55 -16.61 -12.59
C GLN A 90 -9.19 -16.14 -13.10
N ALA A 91 -8.89 -14.85 -13.03
CA ALA A 91 -7.60 -14.30 -13.43
C ALA A 91 -6.43 -14.87 -12.60
N ARG A 92 -6.59 -15.04 -11.27
CA ARG A 92 -5.60 -15.74 -10.42
C ARG A 92 -5.38 -17.19 -10.83
N THR A 93 -6.45 -17.88 -11.26
CA THR A 93 -6.34 -19.26 -11.75
C THR A 93 -5.58 -19.30 -13.07
N ASP A 94 -5.87 -18.38 -13.98
CA ASP A 94 -5.22 -18.30 -15.30
C ASP A 94 -3.72 -17.92 -15.13
N LEU A 95 -3.41 -16.98 -14.23
CA LEU A 95 -2.03 -16.62 -13.86
C LEU A 95 -1.26 -17.85 -13.37
N ARG A 96 -1.81 -18.59 -12.40
CA ARG A 96 -1.15 -19.81 -11.88
C ARG A 96 -0.90 -20.85 -12.97
N LYS A 97 -1.86 -21.06 -13.87
CA LYS A 97 -1.70 -22.00 -15.00
C LYS A 97 -0.61 -21.53 -15.97
N ALA A 98 -0.53 -20.22 -16.26
CA ALA A 98 0.52 -19.68 -17.13
C ALA A 98 1.91 -19.90 -16.52
N LEU A 99 2.09 -19.54 -15.24
CA LEU A 99 3.36 -19.72 -14.51
C LEU A 99 3.76 -21.20 -14.43
N GLN A 100 2.85 -22.11 -14.07
CA GLN A 100 3.13 -23.55 -14.01
C GLN A 100 3.49 -24.14 -15.37
N ALA A 101 2.97 -23.58 -16.45
CA ALA A 101 3.27 -24.02 -17.82
C ALA A 101 4.53 -23.35 -18.40
N GLY A 102 5.20 -22.46 -17.66
CA GLY A 102 6.33 -21.66 -18.15
C GLY A 102 5.93 -20.72 -19.31
N LYS A 103 4.64 -20.35 -19.40
CA LYS A 103 4.13 -19.45 -20.43
C LYS A 103 4.16 -18.00 -19.97
N PRO A 104 4.34 -17.03 -20.89
CA PRO A 104 4.21 -15.63 -20.55
C PRO A 104 2.84 -15.29 -19.97
N VAL A 105 2.81 -14.47 -18.95
CA VAL A 105 1.57 -13.88 -18.42
C VAL A 105 1.14 -12.77 -19.38
N THR A 106 -0.10 -12.88 -19.90
CA THR A 106 -0.62 -11.91 -20.87
C THR A 106 -1.17 -10.66 -20.19
N ASP A 107 -1.19 -9.53 -20.91
CA ASP A 107 -1.80 -8.28 -20.43
C ASP A 107 -3.26 -8.49 -20.00
N ASP A 108 -4.05 -9.31 -20.73
CA ASP A 108 -5.43 -9.63 -20.36
C ASP A 108 -5.53 -10.27 -18.97
N ILE A 109 -4.64 -11.20 -18.63
CA ILE A 109 -4.62 -11.80 -17.28
C ILE A 109 -4.30 -10.73 -16.24
N VAL A 110 -3.31 -9.86 -16.50
CA VAL A 110 -2.90 -8.78 -15.60
C VAL A 110 -4.05 -7.78 -15.40
N ASP A 111 -4.70 -7.35 -16.47
CA ASP A 111 -5.79 -6.39 -16.43
C ASP A 111 -6.99 -6.92 -15.62
N ARG A 112 -7.43 -8.16 -15.89
CA ARG A 112 -8.52 -8.82 -15.14
C ARG A 112 -8.17 -9.08 -13.67
N LEU A 113 -6.88 -9.24 -13.36
CA LEU A 113 -6.41 -9.44 -12.00
C LEU A 113 -6.38 -8.15 -11.20
N ILE A 114 -5.93 -7.05 -11.80
CA ILE A 114 -5.56 -5.83 -11.07
C ILE A 114 -6.60 -4.72 -11.22
N LEU A 115 -7.10 -4.43 -12.42
CA LEU A 115 -7.96 -3.26 -12.64
C LEU A 115 -9.25 -3.30 -11.81
N PRO A 116 -9.98 -4.43 -11.67
CA PRO A 116 -11.17 -4.48 -10.83
C PRO A 116 -10.91 -4.25 -9.34
N LEU A 117 -9.71 -4.62 -8.87
CA LEU A 117 -9.29 -4.33 -7.50
C LEU A 117 -9.06 -2.84 -7.29
N LEU A 118 -8.45 -2.16 -8.27
CA LEU A 118 -8.23 -0.72 -8.20
C LEU A 118 -9.55 0.06 -8.21
N ASP A 119 -10.50 -0.37 -9.03
CA ASP A 119 -11.81 0.30 -9.15
C ASP A 119 -12.61 0.28 -7.84
N GLN A 120 -12.30 -0.66 -6.94
CA GLN A 120 -12.85 -0.70 -5.59
C GLN A 120 -11.93 -0.04 -4.57
N ALA A 121 -10.64 -0.38 -4.56
CA ALA A 121 -9.73 0.05 -3.50
C ALA A 121 -9.38 1.54 -3.55
N VAL A 122 -9.30 2.15 -4.73
CA VAL A 122 -8.93 3.57 -4.85
C VAL A 122 -10.02 4.49 -4.28
N PRO A 123 -11.31 4.35 -4.63
CA PRO A 123 -12.38 5.11 -3.97
C PRO A 123 -12.46 4.87 -2.47
N ASP A 124 -12.20 3.64 -1.98
CA ASP A 124 -12.17 3.33 -0.56
C ASP A 124 -11.09 4.13 0.18
N TRP A 125 -9.89 4.19 -0.40
CA TRP A 125 -8.79 5.00 0.15
C TRP A 125 -9.11 6.50 0.15
N GLN A 126 -9.75 7.01 -0.91
CA GLN A 126 -10.18 8.41 -0.96
C GLN A 126 -11.21 8.74 0.12
N ALA A 127 -12.24 7.89 0.28
CA ALA A 127 -13.23 8.04 1.34
C ALA A 127 -12.60 7.94 2.75
N THR A 128 -11.59 7.09 2.89
CA THR A 128 -10.83 6.96 4.15
C THR A 128 -10.03 8.22 4.44
N LEU A 129 -9.36 8.79 3.44
CA LEU A 129 -8.64 10.06 3.57
C LEU A 129 -9.58 11.21 3.94
N ASP A 130 -10.75 11.30 3.27
CA ASP A 130 -11.76 12.32 3.57
C ASP A 130 -12.15 12.27 5.05
N ALA A 131 -12.42 11.07 5.56
CA ALA A 131 -12.89 10.90 6.94
C ALA A 131 -11.79 11.06 7.99
N LEU A 132 -10.56 10.59 7.72
CA LEU A 132 -9.47 10.66 8.69
C LEU A 132 -8.86 12.06 8.81
N LEU A 133 -8.80 12.82 7.72
CA LEU A 133 -8.27 14.20 7.75
C LEU A 133 -9.24 15.20 8.41
N GLU A 134 -10.48 14.81 8.71
CA GLU A 134 -11.39 15.58 9.57
C GLU A 134 -11.09 15.42 11.07
N LEU A 135 -10.28 14.43 11.45
CA LEU A 135 -9.92 14.22 12.85
C LEU A 135 -8.91 15.27 13.32
N PRO A 136 -9.09 15.83 14.52
CA PRO A 136 -8.23 16.91 15.03
C PRO A 136 -6.79 16.44 15.33
N ASP A 137 -6.60 15.14 15.54
CA ASP A 137 -5.31 14.52 15.84
C ASP A 137 -4.55 14.04 14.59
N ILE A 138 -5.18 14.10 13.42
CA ILE A 138 -4.58 13.74 12.13
C ILE A 138 -4.41 14.99 11.27
N GLY A 139 -3.25 15.14 10.64
CA GLY A 139 -3.00 16.30 9.78
C GLY A 139 -1.72 16.17 8.98
N GLY A 140 -1.41 17.26 8.28
CA GLY A 140 -0.18 17.34 7.49
C GLY A 140 -0.22 16.55 6.19
N PRO A 141 0.95 16.36 5.58
CA PRO A 141 1.07 15.58 4.36
C PRO A 141 0.79 14.10 4.61
N VAL A 142 0.34 13.39 3.56
CA VAL A 142 0.01 11.96 3.60
C VAL A 142 1.00 11.16 2.78
N GLY A 143 1.51 10.07 3.38
CA GLY A 143 2.32 9.07 2.71
C GLY A 143 1.56 7.78 2.40
N PHE A 144 2.02 7.02 1.41
CA PHE A 144 1.52 5.67 1.14
C PHE A 144 2.66 4.65 1.22
N SER A 145 2.44 3.50 1.85
CA SER A 145 3.46 2.47 2.05
C SER A 145 2.99 1.07 1.71
N GLY A 146 3.64 0.43 0.73
CA GLY A 146 3.48 -1.00 0.38
C GLY A 146 2.14 -1.36 -0.26
N GLY A 147 1.73 -2.63 -0.11
CA GLY A 147 0.51 -3.18 -0.73
C GLY A 147 0.66 -3.50 -2.21
N VAL A 148 -0.46 -3.60 -2.92
CA VAL A 148 -0.49 -3.79 -4.37
C VAL A 148 -0.07 -2.50 -5.05
N ILE A 149 1.11 -2.47 -5.67
CA ILE A 149 1.78 -1.26 -6.17
C ILE A 149 0.92 -0.39 -7.08
N SER A 150 0.02 -0.98 -7.86
CA SER A 150 -0.88 -0.26 -8.77
C SER A 150 -1.86 0.68 -8.05
N ILE A 151 -2.18 0.41 -6.76
CA ILE A 151 -3.08 1.26 -5.96
C ILE A 151 -2.41 2.60 -5.64
N PRO A 152 -1.25 2.64 -4.95
CA PRO A 152 -0.58 3.92 -4.68
C PRO A 152 -0.18 4.66 -5.95
N VAL A 153 0.15 3.96 -7.05
CA VAL A 153 0.42 4.62 -8.33
C VAL A 153 -0.80 5.37 -8.85
N ARG A 154 -1.98 4.71 -8.93
CA ARG A 154 -3.21 5.37 -9.35
C ARG A 154 -3.63 6.47 -8.37
N LEU A 155 -3.58 6.19 -7.07
CA LEU A 155 -3.97 7.15 -6.04
C LEU A 155 -3.10 8.42 -6.10
N ALA A 156 -1.77 8.27 -6.18
CA ALA A 156 -0.86 9.41 -6.29
C ALA A 156 -1.00 10.21 -7.60
N ALA A 157 -1.49 9.57 -8.67
CA ALA A 157 -1.76 10.26 -9.93
C ALA A 157 -3.03 11.12 -9.90
N ILE A 158 -4.02 10.79 -9.04
CA ILE A 158 -5.33 11.46 -9.05
C ILE A 158 -5.67 12.21 -7.76
N ASP A 159 -4.98 11.92 -6.65
CA ASP A 159 -5.24 12.53 -5.34
C ASP A 159 -4.02 13.33 -4.84
N PRO A 160 -4.07 14.66 -4.89
CA PRO A 160 -2.93 15.51 -4.52
C PRO A 160 -2.58 15.48 -3.03
N ARG A 161 -3.41 14.87 -2.18
CA ARG A 161 -3.11 14.70 -0.75
C ARG A 161 -1.99 13.69 -0.52
N ILE A 162 -1.75 12.77 -1.46
CA ILE A 162 -0.61 11.85 -1.41
C ILE A 162 0.64 12.60 -1.84
N THR A 163 1.58 12.78 -0.94
CA THR A 163 2.76 13.63 -1.15
C THR A 163 4.08 12.86 -1.18
N SER A 164 4.09 11.59 -0.77
CA SER A 164 5.25 10.70 -0.90
C SER A 164 4.82 9.23 -0.84
N ALA A 165 5.60 8.32 -1.43
CA ALA A 165 5.27 6.91 -1.37
C ALA A 165 6.49 6.00 -1.27
N VAL A 166 6.36 4.95 -0.44
CA VAL A 166 7.26 3.79 -0.39
C VAL A 166 6.53 2.62 -1.06
N LEU A 167 7.02 2.19 -2.21
CA LEU A 167 6.38 1.22 -3.07
C LEU A 167 7.09 -0.13 -3.01
N PHE A 168 6.34 -1.23 -3.05
CA PHE A 168 6.90 -2.56 -3.20
C PHE A 168 6.56 -3.10 -4.59
N ALA A 169 7.59 -3.25 -5.44
CA ALA A 169 7.47 -3.70 -6.81
C ALA A 169 7.42 -5.25 -6.88
N GLY A 170 6.39 -5.83 -6.26
CA GLY A 170 6.20 -7.27 -6.10
C GLY A 170 4.88 -7.78 -6.69
N SER A 171 4.30 -7.10 -7.68
CA SER A 171 3.09 -7.56 -8.36
C SER A 171 3.11 -7.18 -9.84
N TYR A 172 2.33 -7.92 -10.64
CA TYR A 172 2.09 -7.53 -12.02
C TYR A 172 1.39 -6.18 -12.10
N VAL A 173 1.71 -5.40 -13.14
CA VAL A 173 1.24 -4.02 -13.32
C VAL A 173 0.57 -3.88 -14.69
N PRO A 174 -0.71 -3.47 -14.76
CA PRO A 174 -1.37 -3.15 -16.03
C PRO A 174 -0.61 -2.07 -16.81
N ARG A 175 -0.60 -2.15 -18.14
CA ARG A 175 0.03 -1.12 -18.99
C ARG A 175 -0.56 0.27 -18.75
N SER A 176 -1.87 0.36 -18.53
CA SER A 176 -2.54 1.61 -18.20
C SER A 176 -2.02 2.26 -16.91
N ILE A 177 -1.55 1.46 -15.94
CA ILE A 177 -0.94 1.94 -14.70
C ILE A 177 0.50 2.43 -14.96
N ILE A 178 1.25 1.75 -15.82
CA ILE A 178 2.58 2.23 -16.25
C ILE A 178 2.44 3.59 -16.96
N GLU A 179 1.41 3.78 -17.76
CA GLU A 179 1.13 5.09 -18.37
C GLU A 179 0.75 6.16 -17.34
N GLN A 180 -0.08 5.82 -16.35
CA GLN A 180 -0.44 6.72 -15.25
C GLN A 180 0.76 7.09 -14.38
N ALA A 181 1.75 6.21 -14.22
CA ALA A 181 2.97 6.48 -13.46
C ALA A 181 3.72 7.73 -13.95
N ARG A 182 3.59 8.10 -15.22
CA ARG A 182 4.19 9.32 -15.78
C ARG A 182 3.63 10.61 -15.16
N GLN A 183 2.43 10.54 -14.58
CA GLN A 183 1.78 11.66 -13.89
C GLN A 183 2.18 11.73 -12.41
N VAL A 184 2.78 10.68 -11.87
CA VAL A 184 3.23 10.63 -10.47
C VAL A 184 4.55 11.39 -10.36
N THR A 185 4.53 12.53 -9.70
CA THR A 185 5.69 13.44 -9.57
C THR A 185 6.19 13.59 -8.13
N ILE A 186 5.52 12.96 -7.16
CA ILE A 186 5.90 12.96 -5.75
C ILE A 186 7.19 12.18 -5.52
N PRO A 187 7.93 12.43 -4.42
CA PRO A 187 9.07 11.61 -4.01
C PRO A 187 8.69 10.13 -3.85
N LEU A 188 9.54 9.23 -4.36
CA LEU A 188 9.31 7.80 -4.35
C LEU A 188 10.53 7.02 -3.83
N HIS A 189 10.25 6.03 -2.99
CA HIS A 189 11.20 5.00 -2.59
C HIS A 189 10.65 3.63 -3.01
N VAL A 190 11.29 2.96 -3.96
CA VAL A 190 10.81 1.70 -4.54
C VAL A 190 11.67 0.55 -4.06
N LEU A 191 11.05 -0.47 -3.48
CA LEU A 191 11.68 -1.72 -3.07
C LEU A 191 11.41 -2.80 -4.13
N LEU A 192 12.46 -3.41 -4.64
CA LEU A 192 12.41 -4.51 -5.61
C LEU A 192 13.15 -5.72 -5.06
N GLN A 193 12.50 -6.86 -5.00
CA GLN A 193 13.16 -8.15 -4.77
C GLN A 193 13.67 -8.69 -6.11
N TRP A 194 15.00 -8.68 -6.26
CA TRP A 194 15.64 -8.94 -7.55
C TRP A 194 15.47 -10.38 -8.05
N ASP A 195 15.38 -11.32 -7.12
CA ASP A 195 15.22 -12.77 -7.33
C ASP A 195 13.80 -13.28 -7.04
N ASP A 196 12.78 -12.39 -7.12
CA ASP A 196 11.38 -12.78 -6.98
C ASP A 196 10.90 -13.54 -8.22
N GLU A 197 10.84 -14.87 -8.11
CA GLU A 197 10.42 -15.76 -9.20
C GLU A 197 8.92 -15.63 -9.55
N GLY A 198 8.12 -15.08 -8.64
CA GLY A 198 6.68 -14.88 -8.81
C GLY A 198 6.31 -13.58 -9.51
N ASN A 199 7.30 -12.73 -9.84
CA ASN A 199 7.09 -11.40 -10.38
C ASN A 199 7.95 -11.14 -11.63
N ASP A 200 7.43 -10.31 -12.54
CA ASP A 200 8.19 -9.86 -13.70
C ASP A 200 9.07 -8.67 -13.31
N ARG A 201 10.36 -8.93 -13.12
CA ARG A 201 11.35 -7.89 -12.79
C ARG A 201 11.42 -6.79 -13.84
N GLN A 202 11.35 -7.13 -15.14
CA GLN A 202 11.44 -6.11 -16.18
C GLN A 202 10.23 -5.17 -16.13
N MET A 203 9.04 -5.69 -15.89
CA MET A 203 7.83 -4.88 -15.67
C MET A 203 7.99 -3.91 -14.47
N ALA A 204 8.63 -4.35 -13.39
CA ALA A 204 8.92 -3.50 -12.25
C ALA A 204 9.92 -2.37 -12.59
N LEU A 205 10.93 -2.65 -13.42
CA LEU A 205 11.89 -1.65 -13.91
C LEU A 205 11.23 -0.68 -14.90
N ASP A 206 10.39 -1.18 -15.81
CA ASP A 206 9.63 -0.34 -16.75
C ASP A 206 8.67 0.62 -16.01
N LEU A 207 8.05 0.15 -14.93
CA LEU A 207 7.25 1.01 -14.05
C LEU A 207 8.11 2.07 -13.37
N PHE A 208 9.28 1.69 -12.82
CA PHE A 208 10.19 2.63 -12.18
C PHE A 208 10.67 3.71 -13.15
N ASP A 209 11.00 3.32 -14.37
CA ASP A 209 11.43 4.26 -15.42
C ASP A 209 10.30 5.22 -15.82
N ALA A 210 9.06 4.72 -15.84
CA ALA A 210 7.89 5.51 -16.23
C ALA A 210 7.52 6.62 -15.24
N PHE A 211 7.87 6.51 -13.94
CA PHE A 211 7.52 7.55 -12.97
C PHE A 211 8.06 8.92 -13.35
N GLY A 212 7.16 9.92 -13.39
CA GLY A 212 7.47 11.32 -13.64
C GLY A 212 8.21 12.02 -12.48
N SER A 213 8.40 11.36 -11.36
CA SER A 213 9.08 11.86 -10.19
C SER A 213 10.55 12.20 -10.49
N LYS A 214 11.00 13.38 -10.04
CA LYS A 214 12.40 13.79 -10.09
C LYS A 214 13.23 13.24 -8.94
N GLU A 215 12.57 12.85 -7.85
CA GLU A 215 13.18 12.21 -6.69
C GLU A 215 12.61 10.79 -6.54
N LYS A 216 13.28 9.82 -7.13
CA LYS A 216 12.92 8.41 -7.02
C LYS A 216 14.17 7.56 -6.79
N THR A 217 14.08 6.64 -5.83
CA THR A 217 15.15 5.66 -5.52
C THR A 217 14.64 4.26 -5.73
N LEU A 218 15.50 3.36 -6.20
CA LEU A 218 15.23 1.94 -6.32
C LEU A 218 16.22 1.17 -5.45
N HIS A 219 15.69 0.41 -4.48
CA HIS A 219 16.46 -0.52 -3.68
C HIS A 219 16.18 -1.95 -4.10
N ALA A 220 17.15 -2.56 -4.76
CA ALA A 220 17.10 -3.94 -5.19
C ALA A 220 17.71 -4.84 -4.10
N ASN A 221 16.91 -5.77 -3.57
CA ASN A 221 17.31 -6.74 -2.56
C ASN A 221 17.21 -8.16 -3.10
N MET A 222 17.97 -9.09 -2.49
CA MET A 222 17.84 -10.52 -2.69
C MET A 222 17.01 -11.14 -1.57
N GLY A 223 16.41 -12.31 -1.78
CA GLY A 223 15.67 -13.05 -0.75
C GLY A 223 14.23 -13.42 -1.15
N GLY A 224 13.90 -13.34 -2.43
CA GLY A 224 12.59 -13.67 -2.99
C GLY A 224 11.49 -12.73 -2.53
N HIS A 225 10.25 -13.03 -2.89
CA HIS A 225 9.08 -12.16 -2.66
C HIS A 225 8.91 -11.68 -1.21
N THR A 226 9.21 -12.52 -0.23
CA THR A 226 8.97 -12.23 1.19
C THR A 226 10.21 -11.82 1.97
N GLY A 227 11.38 -11.87 1.32
CA GLY A 227 12.69 -11.64 1.94
C GLY A 227 13.11 -10.18 2.02
N VAL A 228 12.17 -9.25 2.14
CA VAL A 228 12.50 -7.83 2.34
C VAL A 228 13.34 -7.68 3.60
N PRO A 229 14.57 -7.09 3.53
CA PRO A 229 15.44 -6.94 4.68
C PRO A 229 14.80 -6.09 5.78
N GLN A 230 15.12 -6.39 7.04
CA GLN A 230 14.58 -5.64 8.17
C GLN A 230 14.92 -4.14 8.10
N PHE A 231 16.14 -3.79 7.68
CA PHE A 231 16.58 -2.39 7.55
C PHE A 231 15.76 -1.57 6.54
N ALA A 232 15.08 -2.22 5.59
CA ALA A 232 14.23 -1.53 4.61
C ALA A 232 13.03 -0.81 5.28
N GLY A 233 12.57 -1.30 6.44
CA GLY A 233 11.58 -0.60 7.26
C GLY A 233 12.10 0.71 7.84
N GLU A 234 13.34 0.71 8.35
CA GLU A 234 14.00 1.91 8.86
C GLU A 234 14.27 2.93 7.74
N GLU A 235 14.66 2.47 6.56
CA GLU A 235 14.86 3.33 5.39
C GLU A 235 13.56 3.97 4.93
N ALA A 236 12.45 3.22 4.93
CA ALA A 236 11.13 3.73 4.63
C ALA A 236 10.72 4.84 5.63
N ASN A 237 10.97 4.65 6.92
CA ASN A 237 10.65 5.65 7.92
C ASN A 237 11.55 6.90 7.80
N ARG A 238 12.85 6.74 7.52
CA ARG A 238 13.75 7.87 7.22
C ARG A 238 13.30 8.64 5.98
N PHE A 239 12.82 7.93 4.96
CA PHE A 239 12.26 8.55 3.77
C PHE A 239 11.02 9.37 4.12
N PHE A 240 10.05 8.82 4.85
CA PHE A 240 8.86 9.56 5.29
C PHE A 240 9.20 10.72 6.22
N ALA A 241 10.16 10.56 7.15
CA ALA A 241 10.58 11.65 8.02
C ALA A 241 11.12 12.86 7.23
N ARG A 242 11.80 12.63 6.11
CA ARG A 242 12.30 13.70 5.23
C ARG A 242 11.19 14.41 4.44
N HIS A 243 10.11 13.71 4.10
CA HIS A 243 9.09 14.22 3.18
C HIS A 243 7.76 14.60 3.86
N LEU A 244 7.52 14.14 5.08
CA LEU A 244 6.26 14.37 5.79
C LEU A 244 6.43 15.18 7.09
N LYS A 245 7.66 15.41 7.54
CA LYS A 245 7.99 16.25 8.70
C LYS A 245 8.83 17.44 8.26
#